data_84ca5da76e4a63aeea86e62ab8e3fe2c
#
_entry.id   84ca5da76e4a63aeea86e62ab8e3fe2c
#
_cell.length_a   1.000
_cell.length_b   1.000
_cell.length_c   1.000
_cell.angle_alpha   90.00
_cell.angle_beta   90.00
_cell.angle_gamma   90.00
#
_symmetry.space_group_name_H-M   'P 1'
#
loop_
_entity.id
_entity.type
_entity.pdbx_description
1 polymer ?
#
loop_
_entity_poly.entity_id
_entity_poly.type
_entity_poly.pdbx_seq_one_letter_code
_entity_poly.pdbx_strand_id
1 'polypeptide(L)'
;EDSKKIKTAYLAHVARMFGFIGKSAEEASAIADQVIKVETQLAAARLDKVARRDPAKRYNPRTTKELSKITTSITWPKYFSAIGVEGIEDVVLTDLGYFSALDEVMKNNSVEDIKAYLWWTLIDGTAGRLSMEMDRANWDFYSKTLRGAIAQEPLEQRSIRTVNWTLGEALGKLYVAQKFPPEAKAQM
;
A
#
# COMPACT_ATOMS: atom_id res chain seq x y z
N GLU A 1 -8.06 -19.39 15.88
CA GLU A 1 -6.72 -19.55 16.48
C GLU A 1 -5.66 -18.94 15.56
N ASP A 2 -5.65 -19.23 14.28
CA ASP A 2 -4.65 -18.73 13.33
C ASP A 2 -4.67 -17.21 13.15
N SER A 3 -5.86 -16.59 13.11
CA SER A 3 -5.98 -15.14 12.98
C SER A 3 -5.35 -14.37 14.17
N LYS A 4 -5.42 -14.94 15.39
CA LYS A 4 -4.77 -14.33 16.55
C LYS A 4 -3.24 -14.43 16.46
N LYS A 5 -2.73 -15.58 16.02
CA LYS A 5 -1.27 -15.77 15.79
C LYS A 5 -0.75 -14.80 14.73
N ILE A 6 -1.48 -14.65 13.64
CA ILE A 6 -1.14 -13.69 12.56
C ILE A 6 -1.14 -12.26 13.10
N LYS A 7 -2.17 -11.86 13.86
CA LYS A 7 -2.21 -10.52 14.46
C LYS A 7 -1.02 -10.26 15.38
N THR A 8 -0.66 -11.22 16.23
CA THR A 8 0.52 -11.10 17.12
C THR A 8 1.80 -10.97 16.30
N ALA A 9 1.98 -11.80 15.26
CA ALA A 9 3.13 -11.72 14.38
C ALA A 9 3.19 -10.39 13.62
N TYR A 10 2.04 -9.83 13.22
CA TYR A 10 1.95 -8.53 12.57
C TYR A 10 2.37 -7.39 13.49
N LEU A 11 1.86 -7.35 14.72
CA LEU A 11 2.27 -6.34 15.71
C LEU A 11 3.78 -6.40 15.98
N ALA A 12 4.33 -7.61 16.12
CA ALA A 12 5.78 -7.79 16.29
C ALA A 12 6.57 -7.32 15.06
N HIS A 13 6.03 -7.55 13.84
CA HIS A 13 6.64 -7.05 12.61
C HIS A 13 6.63 -5.53 12.54
N VAL A 14 5.50 -4.87 12.81
CA VAL A 14 5.40 -3.40 12.86
C VAL A 14 6.42 -2.84 13.86
N ALA A 15 6.44 -3.35 15.09
CA ALA A 15 7.39 -2.90 16.11
C ALA A 15 8.85 -3.10 15.67
N ARG A 16 9.19 -4.24 15.07
CA ARG A 16 10.52 -4.52 14.52
C ARG A 16 10.94 -3.48 13.49
N MET A 17 10.03 -3.11 12.57
CA MET A 17 10.31 -2.14 11.52
C MET A 17 10.55 -0.74 12.09
N PHE A 18 9.79 -0.32 13.10
CA PHE A 18 10.03 0.94 13.80
C PHE A 18 11.35 0.94 14.61
N GLY A 19 11.76 -0.21 15.13
CA GLY A 19 13.07 -0.39 15.74
C GLY A 19 14.23 -0.08 14.79
N PHE A 20 14.13 -0.46 13.51
CA PHE A 20 15.16 -0.15 12.49
C PHE A 20 15.32 1.35 12.21
N ILE A 21 14.31 2.16 12.50
CA ILE A 21 14.38 3.62 12.37
C ILE A 21 14.65 4.33 13.70
N GLY A 22 15.16 3.61 14.70
CA GLY A 22 15.67 4.15 15.95
C GLY A 22 14.65 4.31 17.07
N LYS A 23 13.46 3.70 16.96
CA LYS A 23 12.49 3.66 18.05
C LYS A 23 12.91 2.63 19.11
N SER A 24 12.76 2.96 20.39
CA SER A 24 12.93 1.99 21.48
C SER A 24 11.88 0.86 21.37
N ALA A 25 12.12 -0.26 22.01
CA ALA A 25 11.17 -1.38 22.01
C ALA A 25 9.78 -0.99 22.56
N GLU A 26 9.76 -0.15 23.59
CA GLU A 26 8.54 0.35 24.20
C GLU A 26 7.78 1.31 23.25
N GLU A 27 8.47 2.30 22.67
CA GLU A 27 7.90 3.20 21.66
C GLU A 27 7.36 2.44 20.45
N ALA A 28 8.14 1.49 19.92
CA ALA A 28 7.78 0.72 18.75
C ALA A 28 6.54 -0.17 18.99
N SER A 29 6.41 -0.74 20.18
CA SER A 29 5.21 -1.49 20.58
C SER A 29 3.98 -0.59 20.67
N ALA A 30 4.10 0.59 21.28
CA ALA A 30 3.01 1.56 21.35
C ALA A 30 2.56 2.03 19.95
N ILE A 31 3.52 2.29 19.05
CA ILE A 31 3.23 2.64 17.66
C ILE A 31 2.51 1.48 16.94
N ALA A 32 2.91 0.24 17.16
CA ALA A 32 2.24 -0.91 16.54
C ALA A 32 0.76 -1.02 16.98
N ASP A 33 0.46 -0.72 18.23
CA ASP A 33 -0.93 -0.68 18.73
C ASP A 33 -1.73 0.47 18.09
N GLN A 34 -1.12 1.64 17.89
CA GLN A 34 -1.76 2.75 17.16
C GLN A 34 -2.05 2.39 15.71
N VAL A 35 -1.09 1.76 15.03
CA VAL A 35 -1.24 1.31 13.63
C VAL A 35 -2.40 0.33 13.49
N ILE A 36 -2.42 -0.75 14.29
CA ILE A 36 -3.48 -1.77 14.18
C ILE A 36 -4.87 -1.22 14.56
N LYS A 37 -4.93 -0.23 15.44
CA LYS A 37 -6.16 0.49 15.78
C LYS A 37 -6.75 1.18 14.55
N VAL A 38 -5.96 1.98 13.84
CA VAL A 38 -6.38 2.72 12.64
C VAL A 38 -6.72 1.76 11.50
N GLU A 39 -5.88 0.75 11.24
CA GLU A 39 -6.12 -0.25 10.20
C GLU A 39 -7.39 -1.05 10.44
N THR A 40 -7.68 -1.42 11.68
CA THR A 40 -8.91 -2.14 12.03
C THR A 40 -10.15 -1.30 11.73
N GLN A 41 -10.14 -0.02 12.04
CA GLN A 41 -11.24 0.89 11.75
C GLN A 41 -11.45 1.05 10.23
N LEU A 42 -10.37 1.24 9.48
CA LEU A 42 -10.43 1.34 8.02
C LEU A 42 -10.87 0.02 7.36
N ALA A 43 -10.40 -1.12 7.88
CA ALA A 43 -10.73 -2.43 7.33
C ALA A 43 -12.20 -2.81 7.56
N ALA A 44 -12.78 -2.43 8.70
CA ALA A 44 -14.16 -2.73 9.05
C ALA A 44 -15.20 -2.15 8.06
N ALA A 45 -14.84 -1.05 7.40
CA ALA A 45 -15.72 -0.36 6.46
C ALA A 45 -15.54 -0.80 4.99
N ARG A 46 -14.53 -1.62 4.70
CA ARG A 46 -14.28 -2.07 3.33
C ARG A 46 -15.31 -3.09 2.86
N LEU A 47 -15.64 -3.02 1.60
CA LEU A 47 -16.39 -4.09 0.92
C LEU A 47 -15.70 -5.45 1.17
N ASP A 48 -16.48 -6.48 1.40
CA ASP A 48 -15.96 -7.84 1.54
C ASP A 48 -15.31 -8.36 0.25
N LYS A 49 -14.65 -9.53 0.32
CA LYS A 49 -13.90 -10.10 -0.79
C LYS A 49 -14.76 -10.39 -2.03
N VAL A 50 -16.04 -10.70 -1.84
CA VAL A 50 -16.97 -11.03 -2.94
C VAL A 50 -17.46 -9.73 -3.57
N ALA A 51 -17.93 -8.78 -2.75
CA ALA A 51 -18.43 -7.49 -3.21
C ALA A 51 -17.36 -6.68 -3.98
N ARG A 52 -16.09 -6.79 -3.57
CA ARG A 52 -14.96 -6.13 -4.28
C ARG A 52 -14.67 -6.70 -5.67
N ARG A 53 -15.22 -7.85 -6.03
CA ARG A 53 -15.09 -8.42 -7.38
C ARG A 53 -16.19 -7.96 -8.34
N ASP A 54 -17.24 -7.36 -7.80
CA ASP A 54 -18.37 -6.83 -8.56
C ASP A 54 -18.02 -5.43 -9.12
N PRO A 55 -17.87 -5.27 -10.44
CA PRO A 55 -17.58 -3.99 -11.06
C PRO A 55 -18.64 -2.92 -10.77
N ALA A 56 -19.92 -3.32 -10.68
CA ALA A 56 -21.01 -2.40 -10.42
C ALA A 56 -20.91 -1.76 -9.02
N LYS A 57 -20.45 -2.51 -8.03
CA LYS A 57 -20.22 -1.98 -6.67
C LYS A 57 -18.98 -1.09 -6.57
N ARG A 58 -18.05 -1.23 -7.52
CA ARG A 58 -16.79 -0.47 -7.54
C ARG A 58 -16.84 0.76 -8.43
N TYR A 59 -17.83 0.92 -9.25
CA TYR A 59 -17.98 2.06 -10.15
C TYR A 59 -18.96 3.08 -9.58
N ASN A 60 -18.45 4.00 -8.79
CA ASN A 60 -19.22 5.07 -8.16
C ASN A 60 -18.67 6.43 -8.58
N PRO A 61 -19.06 6.94 -9.77
CA PRO A 61 -18.62 8.24 -10.23
C PRO A 61 -19.17 9.34 -9.30
N ARG A 62 -18.34 10.30 -8.96
CA ARG A 62 -18.65 11.47 -8.13
C ARG A 62 -17.87 12.67 -8.62
N THR A 63 -18.45 13.83 -8.47
CA THR A 63 -17.69 15.07 -8.62
C THR A 63 -16.76 15.27 -7.40
N THR A 64 -15.71 16.04 -7.58
CA THR A 64 -14.81 16.45 -6.48
C THR A 64 -15.57 17.19 -5.37
N LYS A 65 -16.65 17.91 -5.72
CA LYS A 65 -17.53 18.55 -4.75
C LYS A 65 -18.32 17.54 -3.91
N GLU A 66 -18.82 16.47 -4.53
CA GLU A 66 -19.52 15.40 -3.81
C GLU A 66 -18.54 14.61 -2.93
N LEU A 67 -17.34 14.31 -3.42
CA LEU A 67 -16.29 13.68 -2.63
C LEU A 67 -15.96 14.51 -1.38
N SER A 68 -15.90 15.83 -1.51
CA SER A 68 -15.65 16.74 -0.38
C SER A 68 -16.78 16.75 0.66
N LYS A 69 -18.00 16.30 0.29
CA LYS A 69 -19.10 16.11 1.25
C LYS A 69 -19.05 14.73 1.95
N ILE A 70 -18.51 13.72 1.26
CA ILE A 70 -18.37 12.37 1.81
C ILE A 70 -17.21 12.32 2.81
N THR A 71 -16.08 12.96 2.48
CA THR A 71 -14.89 13.02 3.33
C THR A 71 -14.52 14.47 3.57
N THR A 72 -15.00 15.01 4.69
CA THR A 72 -14.88 16.45 5.01
C THR A 72 -13.55 16.81 5.67
N SER A 73 -12.86 15.85 6.23
CA SER A 73 -11.56 16.02 6.90
C SER A 73 -10.40 16.23 5.93
N ILE A 74 -10.62 16.02 4.63
CA ILE A 74 -9.58 16.16 3.60
C ILE A 74 -9.96 17.28 2.65
N THR A 75 -9.06 18.24 2.46
CA THR A 75 -9.19 19.27 1.42
C THR A 75 -8.75 18.71 0.07
N TRP A 76 -9.67 18.06 -0.64
CA TRP A 76 -9.39 17.33 -1.87
C TRP A 76 -8.67 18.14 -2.95
N PRO A 77 -9.03 19.39 -3.26
CA PRO A 77 -8.28 20.18 -4.22
C PRO A 77 -6.79 20.35 -3.84
N LYS A 78 -6.52 20.55 -2.54
CA LYS A 78 -5.14 20.65 -2.04
C LYS A 78 -4.41 19.30 -2.16
N TYR A 79 -5.09 18.20 -1.88
CA TYR A 79 -4.53 16.87 -2.06
C TYR A 79 -4.18 16.60 -3.52
N PHE A 80 -5.10 16.87 -4.45
CA PHE A 80 -4.84 16.66 -5.88
C PHE A 80 -3.70 17.53 -6.40
N SER A 81 -3.65 18.80 -6.00
CA SER A 81 -2.52 19.68 -6.35
C SER A 81 -1.19 19.15 -5.80
N ALA A 82 -1.17 18.65 -4.55
CA ALA A 82 0.05 18.11 -3.91
C ALA A 82 0.59 16.86 -4.61
N ILE A 83 -0.25 16.06 -5.27
CA ILE A 83 0.17 14.89 -6.06
C ILE A 83 0.37 15.20 -7.54
N GLY A 84 0.36 16.49 -7.93
CA GLY A 84 0.60 16.94 -9.31
C GLY A 84 -0.57 16.73 -10.27
N VAL A 85 -1.78 16.58 -9.74
CA VAL A 85 -3.00 16.40 -10.56
C VAL A 85 -3.98 17.53 -10.23
N GLU A 86 -3.99 18.54 -11.07
CA GLU A 86 -4.84 19.72 -10.91
C GLU A 86 -6.09 19.67 -11.81
N GLY A 87 -7.15 20.39 -11.41
CA GLY A 87 -8.35 20.56 -12.23
C GLY A 87 -9.22 19.31 -12.38
N ILE A 88 -9.07 18.30 -11.51
CA ILE A 88 -9.95 17.13 -11.52
C ILE A 88 -11.36 17.54 -11.08
N GLU A 89 -12.32 17.34 -11.96
CA GLU A 89 -13.73 17.56 -11.67
C GLU A 89 -14.43 16.28 -11.24
N ASP A 90 -14.10 15.14 -11.86
CA ASP A 90 -14.74 13.85 -11.63
C ASP A 90 -13.76 12.80 -11.13
N VAL A 91 -14.24 11.94 -10.23
CA VAL A 91 -13.51 10.81 -9.65
C VAL A 91 -14.39 9.57 -9.62
N VAL A 92 -13.77 8.40 -9.66
CA VAL A 92 -14.49 7.12 -9.43
C VAL A 92 -14.09 6.58 -8.08
N LEU A 93 -15.04 6.49 -7.16
CA LEU A 93 -14.82 5.90 -5.84
C LEU A 93 -15.08 4.40 -5.91
N THR A 94 -14.06 3.61 -5.62
CA THR A 94 -14.18 2.14 -5.68
C THR A 94 -14.85 1.54 -4.44
N ASP A 95 -15.04 2.31 -3.37
CA ASP A 95 -15.66 1.88 -2.13
C ASP A 95 -16.20 3.09 -1.35
N LEU A 96 -17.49 3.40 -1.50
CA LEU A 96 -18.12 4.55 -0.84
C LEU A 96 -18.09 4.44 0.69
N GLY A 97 -18.29 3.24 1.22
CA GLY A 97 -18.25 2.99 2.66
C GLY A 97 -16.87 3.29 3.25
N TYR A 98 -15.83 2.95 2.53
CA TYR A 98 -14.45 3.26 2.94
C TYR A 98 -14.19 4.77 3.04
N PHE A 99 -14.65 5.56 2.08
CA PHE A 99 -14.44 7.02 2.10
C PHE A 99 -15.19 7.71 3.23
N SER A 100 -16.40 7.24 3.56
CA SER A 100 -17.14 7.72 4.74
C SER A 100 -16.44 7.33 6.04
N ALA A 101 -15.96 6.08 6.15
CA ALA A 101 -15.21 5.64 7.32
C ALA A 101 -13.86 6.34 7.46
N LEU A 102 -13.19 6.65 6.36
CA LEU A 102 -11.95 7.44 6.38
C LEU A 102 -12.19 8.80 7.04
N ASP A 103 -13.30 9.46 6.75
CA ASP A 103 -13.67 10.74 7.39
C ASP A 103 -13.83 10.57 8.92
N GLU A 104 -14.53 9.53 9.35
CA GLU A 104 -14.71 9.21 10.78
C GLU A 104 -13.36 8.83 11.45
N VAL A 105 -12.53 8.07 10.77
CA VAL A 105 -11.18 7.72 11.29
C VAL A 105 -10.35 8.98 11.48
N MET A 106 -10.36 9.91 10.52
CA MET A 106 -9.62 11.17 10.62
C MET A 106 -10.13 12.06 11.77
N LYS A 107 -11.43 12.05 12.06
CA LYS A 107 -12.03 12.86 13.13
C LYS A 107 -11.84 12.25 14.52
N ASN A 108 -11.90 10.93 14.62
CA ASN A 108 -11.99 10.22 15.91
C ASN A 108 -10.65 9.67 16.41
N ASN A 109 -9.57 9.84 15.66
CA ASN A 109 -8.23 9.46 16.10
C ASN A 109 -7.36 10.70 16.34
N SER A 110 -6.37 10.55 17.21
CA SER A 110 -5.39 11.60 17.44
C SER A 110 -4.49 11.80 16.23
N VAL A 111 -3.85 12.97 16.15
CA VAL A 111 -2.83 13.24 15.11
C VAL A 111 -1.71 12.22 15.18
N GLU A 112 -1.33 11.78 16.38
CA GLU A 112 -0.26 10.80 16.58
C GLU A 112 -0.67 9.40 16.06
N ASP A 113 -1.94 8.98 16.25
CA ASP A 113 -2.44 7.73 15.67
C ASP A 113 -2.38 7.75 14.12
N ILE A 114 -2.85 8.83 13.51
CA ILE A 114 -2.81 8.99 12.05
C ILE A 114 -1.39 9.07 11.54
N LYS A 115 -0.51 9.79 12.23
CA LYS A 115 0.91 9.89 11.90
C LYS A 115 1.62 8.54 12.00
N ALA A 116 1.34 7.75 13.04
CA ALA A 116 1.86 6.40 13.19
C ALA A 116 1.45 5.51 12.00
N TYR A 117 0.18 5.57 11.60
CA TYR A 117 -0.35 4.83 10.45
C TYR A 117 0.29 5.28 9.13
N LEU A 118 0.45 6.59 8.89
CA LEU A 118 1.09 7.09 7.66
C LEU A 118 2.57 6.73 7.61
N TRP A 119 3.30 6.81 8.73
CA TRP A 119 4.67 6.33 8.83
C TRP A 119 4.77 4.84 8.51
N TRP A 120 3.86 4.05 9.08
CA TRP A 120 3.79 2.61 8.82
C TRP A 120 3.58 2.32 7.34
N THR A 121 2.60 2.95 6.69
CA THR A 121 2.33 2.73 5.26
C THR A 121 3.53 3.08 4.39
N LEU A 122 4.29 4.12 4.72
CA LEU A 122 5.51 4.48 4.02
C LEU A 122 6.61 3.43 4.22
N ILE A 123 6.88 3.05 5.47
CA ILE A 123 7.93 2.07 5.82
C ILE A 123 7.62 0.73 5.17
N ASP A 124 6.42 0.22 5.34
CA ASP A 124 6.00 -1.08 4.82
C ASP A 124 6.04 -1.12 3.29
N GLY A 125 5.51 -0.09 2.64
CA GLY A 125 5.49 0.02 1.18
C GLY A 125 6.88 0.17 0.54
N THR A 126 7.88 0.60 1.30
CA THR A 126 9.26 0.81 0.81
C THR A 126 10.27 -0.19 1.37
N ALA A 127 9.90 -1.00 2.35
CA ALA A 127 10.78 -1.89 3.10
C ALA A 127 11.72 -2.74 2.24
N GLY A 128 11.22 -3.31 1.16
CA GLY A 128 12.00 -4.13 0.22
C GLY A 128 13.04 -3.35 -0.62
N ARG A 129 13.12 -2.03 -0.46
CA ARG A 129 14.05 -1.13 -1.16
C ARG A 129 14.89 -0.27 -0.21
N LEU A 130 14.77 -0.51 1.09
CA LEU A 130 15.55 0.15 2.14
C LEU A 130 16.76 -0.71 2.53
N SER A 131 17.10 -0.82 3.82
CA SER A 131 18.21 -1.65 4.25
C SER A 131 17.93 -3.15 4.07
N MET A 132 18.99 -3.97 4.01
CA MET A 132 18.84 -5.43 3.90
C MET A 132 18.10 -6.03 5.10
N GLU A 133 18.25 -5.44 6.29
CA GLU A 133 17.52 -5.87 7.48
C GLU A 133 16.02 -5.62 7.35
N MET A 134 15.64 -4.46 6.82
CA MET A 134 14.23 -4.11 6.58
C MET A 134 13.62 -4.99 5.49
N ASP A 135 14.32 -5.18 4.38
CA ASP A 135 13.90 -6.09 3.31
C ASP A 135 13.70 -7.52 3.84
N ARG A 136 14.65 -8.02 4.64
CA ARG A 136 14.55 -9.34 5.23
C ARG A 136 13.40 -9.46 6.21
N ALA A 137 13.20 -8.46 7.07
CA ALA A 137 12.09 -8.44 8.03
C ALA A 137 10.73 -8.42 7.33
N ASN A 138 10.60 -7.64 6.25
CA ASN A 138 9.40 -7.59 5.42
C ASN A 138 9.13 -8.95 4.77
N TRP A 139 10.15 -9.58 4.18
CA TRP A 139 10.04 -10.91 3.61
C TRP A 139 9.67 -11.97 4.67
N ASP A 140 10.27 -11.94 5.85
CA ASP A 140 10.00 -12.88 6.96
C ASP A 140 8.52 -12.85 7.36
N PHE A 141 7.89 -11.68 7.36
CA PHE A 141 6.47 -11.57 7.67
C PHE A 141 5.59 -11.93 6.47
N TYR A 142 5.69 -11.19 5.36
CA TYR A 142 4.74 -11.32 4.25
C TYR A 142 4.92 -12.59 3.42
N SER A 143 6.14 -13.04 3.23
CA SER A 143 6.40 -14.22 2.40
C SER A 143 6.51 -15.50 3.21
N LYS A 144 7.31 -15.50 4.26
CA LYS A 144 7.54 -16.70 5.08
C LYS A 144 6.34 -16.96 6.00
N THR A 145 5.96 -16.00 6.85
CA THR A 145 4.91 -16.20 7.86
C THR A 145 3.52 -16.30 7.26
N LEU A 146 3.15 -15.40 6.33
CA LEU A 146 1.81 -15.39 5.75
C LEU A 146 1.60 -16.35 4.58
N ARG A 147 2.64 -16.61 3.77
CA ARG A 147 2.52 -17.39 2.53
C ARG A 147 3.28 -18.71 2.56
N GLY A 148 4.04 -19.00 3.63
CA GLY A 148 4.79 -20.23 3.76
C GLY A 148 6.02 -20.35 2.85
N ALA A 149 6.56 -19.25 2.34
CA ALA A 149 7.74 -19.27 1.49
C ALA A 149 8.96 -19.80 2.26
N ILE A 150 9.73 -20.70 1.62
CA ILE A 150 10.87 -21.36 2.23
C ILE A 150 12.14 -20.50 2.16
N ALA A 151 12.37 -19.83 1.02
CA ALA A 151 13.54 -19.01 0.76
C ALA A 151 13.19 -17.71 0.06
N GLN A 152 13.94 -16.66 0.36
CA GLN A 152 13.86 -15.40 -0.37
C GLN A 152 14.60 -15.55 -1.71
N GLU A 153 14.00 -15.04 -2.76
CA GLU A 153 14.63 -15.02 -4.08
C GLU A 153 15.94 -14.22 -4.04
N PRO A 154 16.98 -14.65 -4.75
CA PRO A 154 18.26 -13.95 -4.81
C PRO A 154 18.13 -12.48 -5.19
N LEU A 155 18.95 -11.62 -4.59
CA LEU A 155 18.91 -10.17 -4.81
C LEU A 155 19.06 -9.81 -6.29
N GLU A 156 19.91 -10.52 -7.04
CA GLU A 156 20.10 -10.33 -8.46
C GLU A 156 18.79 -10.48 -9.25
N GLN A 157 18.05 -11.56 -9.02
CA GLN A 157 16.77 -11.81 -9.70
C GLN A 157 15.71 -10.77 -9.33
N ARG A 158 15.68 -10.37 -8.06
CA ARG A 158 14.76 -9.31 -7.59
C ARG A 158 15.11 -7.95 -8.21
N SER A 159 16.41 -7.66 -8.39
CA SER A 159 16.89 -6.45 -9.04
C SER A 159 16.52 -6.41 -10.52
N ILE A 160 16.71 -7.51 -11.26
CA ILE A 160 16.29 -7.66 -12.67
C ILE A 160 14.77 -7.42 -12.77
N ARG A 161 13.99 -8.01 -11.90
CA ARG A 161 12.53 -7.80 -11.88
C ARG A 161 12.15 -6.34 -11.61
N THR A 162 12.87 -5.66 -10.72
CA THR A 162 12.66 -4.24 -10.44
C THR A 162 12.96 -3.38 -11.66
N VAL A 163 14.05 -3.65 -12.36
CA VAL A 163 14.40 -2.96 -13.62
C VAL A 163 13.32 -3.19 -14.67
N ASN A 164 12.88 -4.43 -14.87
CA ASN A 164 11.82 -4.78 -15.81
C ASN A 164 10.51 -4.03 -15.50
N TRP A 165 10.16 -3.91 -14.23
CA TRP A 165 8.92 -3.25 -13.82
C TRP A 165 9.01 -1.72 -13.93
N THR A 166 10.18 -1.14 -13.64
CA THR A 166 10.35 0.32 -13.58
C THR A 166 10.73 0.91 -14.94
N LEU A 167 11.56 0.19 -15.72
CA LEU A 167 12.13 0.62 -17.00
C LEU A 167 11.71 -0.29 -18.17
N GLY A 168 10.61 -1.02 -18.03
CA GLY A 168 10.18 -2.05 -18.96
C GLY A 168 10.04 -1.57 -20.40
N GLU A 169 9.52 -0.38 -20.63
CA GLU A 169 9.40 0.18 -21.98
C GLU A 169 10.78 0.50 -22.60
N ALA A 170 11.69 1.07 -21.83
CA ALA A 170 13.04 1.35 -22.31
C ALA A 170 13.81 0.05 -22.61
N LEU A 171 13.69 -0.94 -21.71
CA LEU A 171 14.29 -2.26 -21.90
C LEU A 171 13.64 -3.01 -23.07
N GLY A 172 12.34 -2.87 -23.25
CA GLY A 172 11.58 -3.43 -24.37
C GLY A 172 12.08 -2.91 -25.72
N LYS A 173 12.42 -1.63 -25.83
CA LYS A 173 13.02 -1.06 -27.04
C LYS A 173 14.36 -1.72 -27.36
N LEU A 174 15.22 -1.91 -26.37
CA LEU A 174 16.52 -2.60 -26.57
C LEU A 174 16.32 -4.06 -26.95
N TYR A 175 15.39 -4.75 -26.30
CA TYR A 175 15.06 -6.14 -26.62
C TYR A 175 14.56 -6.28 -28.06
N VAL A 176 13.62 -5.45 -28.46
CA VAL A 176 13.07 -5.44 -29.82
C VAL A 176 14.17 -5.17 -30.85
N ALA A 177 15.04 -4.20 -30.58
CA ALA A 177 16.17 -3.89 -31.51
C ALA A 177 17.15 -5.06 -31.69
N GLN A 178 17.37 -5.89 -30.66
CA GLN A 178 18.35 -6.97 -30.69
C GLN A 178 17.74 -8.35 -31.02
N LYS A 179 16.53 -8.61 -30.64
CA LYS A 179 15.93 -9.96 -30.63
C LYS A 179 14.66 -10.10 -31.47
N PHE A 180 14.12 -9.00 -31.97
CA PHE A 180 12.86 -9.01 -32.72
C PHE A 180 13.11 -8.55 -34.16
N PRO A 181 13.36 -9.48 -35.10
CA PRO A 181 13.71 -9.14 -36.49
C PRO A 181 12.53 -8.46 -37.22
N PRO A 182 12.83 -7.64 -38.26
CA PRO A 182 11.82 -6.91 -39.03
C PRO A 182 10.69 -7.81 -39.58
N GLU A 183 11.03 -9.04 -39.99
CA GLU A 183 10.09 -10.02 -40.56
C GLU A 183 9.05 -10.43 -39.51
N ALA A 184 9.45 -10.66 -38.27
CA ALA A 184 8.52 -10.99 -37.16
C ALA A 184 7.62 -9.78 -36.84
N LYS A 185 8.15 -8.56 -36.93
CA LYS A 185 7.35 -7.34 -36.72
C LYS A 185 6.29 -7.12 -37.82
N ALA A 186 6.62 -7.51 -39.08
CA ALA A 186 5.69 -7.37 -40.19
C ALA A 186 4.54 -8.39 -40.15
N GLN A 187 4.70 -9.50 -39.40
CA GLN A 187 3.67 -10.55 -39.22
C GLN A 187 2.69 -10.24 -38.08
N MET A 188 2.95 -9.26 -37.25
CA MET A 188 2.07 -8.81 -36.16
C MET A 188 1.16 -7.67 -36.60
#